data_6b73c69f2730ff243edfdc16dda76450
#
_entry.id   6b73c69f2730ff243edfdc16dda76450
#
_cell.length_a   1.000
_cell.length_b   1.000
_cell.length_c   1.000
_cell.angle_alpha   90.00
_cell.angle_beta   90.00
_cell.angle_gamma   90.00
#
_symmetry.space_group_name_H-M   'P 1'
#
loop_
_entity.id
_entity.type
_entity.pdbx_description
1 polymer ?
#
loop_
_entity_poly.entity_id
_entity_poly.type
_entity_poly.pdbx_seq_one_letter_code
_entity_poly.pdbx_strand_id
1 'polypeptide(L)'
;FNFTKNNFQDDLVLRNKVDKEVNIHGISEEDVIFGIDNEKITPDSEAYDFTKTYRKLISKGNSKQGLLRKDISEIIFFGHSLSDADFSYFQSIFDYLDIYSAEISLKFYYVNYKNDAELVRREETKAVRSLILKYGESMDNQKKGKNILHKLLLEERISVLEK
;
A
#
# COMPACT_ATOMS: atom_id res chain seq x y z
N PHE A 1 1.91 6.18 -1.83
CA PHE A 1 0.82 7.14 -1.62
C PHE A 1 1.43 8.52 -1.30
N ASN A 2 1.75 9.27 -2.35
CA ASN A 2 2.42 10.56 -2.22
C ASN A 2 1.69 11.58 -3.12
N PHE A 3 1.50 12.79 -2.62
CA PHE A 3 0.89 13.89 -3.36
C PHE A 3 1.93 14.68 -4.18
N THR A 4 3.21 14.43 -3.96
CA THR A 4 4.28 15.10 -4.70
C THR A 4 4.60 14.33 -5.97
N LYS A 5 4.81 15.07 -7.06
CA LYS A 5 5.29 14.51 -8.31
C LYS A 5 6.72 14.01 -8.11
N ASN A 6 6.97 12.75 -8.45
CA ASN A 6 8.33 12.22 -8.44
C ASN A 6 9.07 12.72 -9.68
N ASN A 7 10.33 13.14 -9.50
CA ASN A 7 11.16 13.62 -10.61
C ASN A 7 12.01 12.47 -11.21
N PHE A 8 11.49 11.24 -11.30
CA PHE A 8 12.18 10.14 -11.97
C PHE A 8 12.48 10.43 -13.44
N GLN A 9 11.75 11.39 -14.05
CA GLN A 9 12.00 11.81 -15.43
C GLN A 9 13.30 12.60 -15.59
N ASP A 10 13.82 13.19 -14.53
CA ASP A 10 15.07 13.96 -14.53
C ASP A 10 16.29 13.05 -14.30
N ASP A 11 16.08 11.81 -13.81
CA ASP A 11 17.14 10.81 -13.67
C ASP A 11 17.10 9.81 -14.83
N LEU A 12 18.05 9.98 -15.77
CA LEU A 12 18.17 9.13 -16.97
C LEU A 12 18.33 7.64 -16.65
N VAL A 13 18.91 7.29 -15.50
CA VAL A 13 19.11 5.90 -15.07
C VAL A 13 17.80 5.30 -14.60
N LEU A 14 17.00 6.04 -13.85
CA LEU A 14 15.71 5.57 -13.33
C LEU A 14 14.62 5.59 -14.40
N ARG A 15 14.62 6.58 -15.29
CA ARG A 15 13.66 6.70 -16.40
C ARG A 15 13.55 5.44 -17.25
N ASN A 16 14.67 4.78 -17.51
CA ASN A 16 14.71 3.54 -18.31
C ASN A 16 14.30 2.29 -17.52
N LYS A 17 14.09 2.39 -16.20
CA LYS A 17 13.71 1.27 -15.32
C LYS A 17 12.28 1.37 -14.81
N VAL A 18 11.65 2.54 -14.89
CA VAL A 18 10.27 2.76 -14.46
C VAL A 18 9.34 2.59 -15.66
N ASP A 19 8.59 1.51 -15.67
CA ASP A 19 7.62 1.21 -16.72
C ASP A 19 6.38 2.13 -16.61
N LYS A 20 5.90 2.36 -15.39
CA LYS A 20 4.72 3.17 -15.13
C LYS A 20 4.77 3.83 -13.76
N GLU A 21 4.40 5.10 -13.71
CA GLU A 21 4.19 5.86 -12.47
C GLU A 21 2.74 6.31 -12.36
N VAL A 22 2.13 6.10 -11.19
CA VAL A 22 0.77 6.53 -10.90
C VAL A 22 0.68 7.10 -9.49
N ASN A 23 0.20 8.34 -9.37
CA ASN A 23 -0.15 8.93 -8.09
C ASN A 23 -1.63 8.64 -7.79
N ILE A 24 -1.88 7.68 -6.90
CA ILE A 24 -3.22 7.21 -6.58
C ILE A 24 -4.09 8.33 -5.97
N HIS A 25 -3.47 9.23 -5.23
CA HIS A 25 -4.14 10.36 -4.55
C HIS A 25 -4.03 11.69 -5.30
N GLY A 26 -3.63 11.67 -6.58
CA GLY A 26 -3.46 12.87 -7.41
C GLY A 26 -2.17 13.65 -7.10
N ILE A 27 -1.87 14.64 -7.94
CA ILE A 27 -0.64 15.45 -7.88
C ILE A 27 -0.89 16.97 -7.98
N SER A 28 -2.10 17.39 -8.32
CA SER A 28 -2.47 18.80 -8.47
C SER A 28 -3.51 19.21 -7.44
N GLU A 29 -3.67 20.53 -7.23
CA GLU A 29 -4.68 21.06 -6.31
C GLU A 29 -6.10 20.60 -6.64
N GLU A 30 -6.39 20.34 -7.91
CA GLU A 30 -7.69 19.87 -8.39
C GLU A 30 -7.88 18.36 -8.23
N ASP A 31 -6.78 17.58 -8.22
CA ASP A 31 -6.81 16.11 -8.25
C ASP A 31 -6.44 15.46 -6.92
N VAL A 32 -5.97 16.24 -5.94
CA VAL A 32 -5.50 15.70 -4.67
C VAL A 32 -6.66 15.11 -3.87
N ILE A 33 -6.51 13.85 -3.48
CA ILE A 33 -7.49 13.09 -2.73
C ILE A 33 -7.03 12.95 -1.28
N PHE A 34 -7.61 13.77 -0.41
CA PHE A 34 -7.53 13.61 1.04
C PHE A 34 -8.81 12.96 1.55
N GLY A 35 -8.69 12.16 2.59
CA GLY A 35 -9.87 11.60 3.22
C GLY A 35 -9.56 10.41 4.12
N ILE A 36 -10.60 9.90 4.72
CA ILE A 36 -10.60 8.71 5.56
C ILE A 36 -10.88 7.47 4.72
N ASP A 37 -10.51 6.30 5.24
CA ASP A 37 -10.91 5.02 4.64
C ASP A 37 -12.42 4.81 4.83
N ASN A 38 -13.07 4.18 3.86
CA ASN A 38 -14.51 3.96 3.86
C ASN A 38 -14.96 2.67 4.56
N GLU A 39 -14.04 1.86 5.11
CA GLU A 39 -14.32 0.53 5.66
C GLU A 39 -15.51 0.49 6.64
N LYS A 40 -15.71 1.56 7.42
CA LYS A 40 -16.77 1.64 8.44
C LYS A 40 -17.81 2.73 8.17
N ILE A 41 -17.81 3.30 6.97
CA ILE A 41 -18.66 4.43 6.60
C ILE A 41 -19.66 3.98 5.55
N THR A 42 -20.94 4.10 5.87
CA THR A 42 -22.02 3.80 4.92
C THR A 42 -22.23 4.95 3.93
N PRO A 43 -22.71 4.69 2.70
CA PRO A 43 -22.98 5.73 1.71
C PRO A 43 -23.98 6.79 2.18
N ASP A 44 -24.88 6.47 3.11
CA ASP A 44 -25.88 7.40 3.65
C ASP A 44 -25.36 8.27 4.79
N SER A 45 -24.11 8.07 5.20
CA SER A 45 -23.46 8.86 6.25
C SER A 45 -23.01 10.22 5.71
N GLU A 46 -23.19 11.30 6.47
CA GLU A 46 -22.61 12.61 6.16
C GLU A 46 -21.08 12.59 6.02
N ALA A 47 -20.42 11.60 6.63
CA ALA A 47 -18.98 11.41 6.51
C ALA A 47 -18.55 10.77 5.18
N TYR A 48 -19.49 10.24 4.38
CA TYR A 48 -19.17 9.56 3.12
C TYR A 48 -18.42 10.46 2.14
N ASP A 49 -18.81 11.72 2.02
CA ASP A 49 -18.18 12.69 1.12
C ASP A 49 -16.71 12.99 1.48
N PHE A 50 -16.31 12.66 2.71
CA PHE A 50 -14.94 12.79 3.17
C PHE A 50 -14.10 11.51 3.00
N THR A 51 -14.66 10.47 2.42
CA THR A 51 -13.91 9.24 2.13
C THR A 51 -13.04 9.39 0.88
N LYS A 52 -11.87 8.74 0.91
CA LYS A 52 -10.99 8.66 -0.26
C LYS A 52 -11.70 8.00 -1.44
N THR A 53 -12.54 7.00 -1.18
CA THR A 53 -13.32 6.29 -2.19
C THR A 53 -14.28 7.21 -2.92
N TYR A 54 -15.09 7.98 -2.20
CA TYR A 54 -16.00 8.95 -2.81
C TYR A 54 -15.23 9.97 -3.66
N ARG A 55 -14.19 10.56 -3.09
CA ARG A 55 -13.35 11.52 -3.79
C ARG A 55 -12.72 10.94 -5.05
N LYS A 56 -12.29 9.68 -5.01
CA LYS A 56 -11.74 8.99 -6.18
C LYS A 56 -12.79 8.73 -7.25
N LEU A 57 -14.02 8.37 -6.85
CA LEU A 57 -15.13 8.12 -7.79
C LEU A 57 -15.55 9.37 -8.55
N ILE A 58 -15.57 10.53 -7.88
CA ILE A 58 -15.95 11.80 -8.52
C ILE A 58 -14.79 12.47 -9.27
N SER A 59 -13.54 12.07 -8.98
CA SER A 59 -12.36 12.60 -9.66
C SER A 59 -12.39 12.22 -11.16
N LYS A 60 -12.23 13.21 -12.01
CA LYS A 60 -12.17 13.03 -13.48
C LYS A 60 -10.81 12.52 -13.98
N GLY A 61 -9.98 12.01 -13.10
CA GLY A 61 -8.62 11.57 -13.40
C GLY A 61 -8.54 10.55 -14.53
N ASN A 62 -7.80 10.85 -15.57
CA ASN A 62 -7.65 10.11 -16.82
C ASN A 62 -6.77 8.86 -16.73
N SER A 63 -6.74 8.13 -15.64
CA SER A 63 -5.97 6.87 -15.56
C SER A 63 -6.69 5.75 -16.32
N LYS A 64 -6.56 5.73 -17.64
CA LYS A 64 -7.17 4.70 -18.51
C LYS A 64 -6.48 3.33 -18.47
N GLN A 65 -5.39 3.18 -17.73
CA GLN A 65 -4.64 1.92 -17.65
C GLN A 65 -4.57 1.42 -16.22
N GLY A 66 -4.94 0.16 -16.01
CA GLY A 66 -4.84 -0.50 -14.71
C GLY A 66 -3.44 -0.36 -14.10
N LEU A 67 -3.41 -0.09 -12.80
CA LEU A 67 -2.16 -0.01 -12.03
C LEU A 67 -1.58 -1.41 -11.78
N LEU A 68 -2.47 -2.38 -11.57
CA LEU A 68 -2.11 -3.71 -11.11
C LEU A 68 -1.73 -4.62 -12.29
N ARG A 69 -0.63 -5.35 -12.12
CA ARG A 69 -0.10 -6.35 -13.06
C ARG A 69 0.16 -7.64 -12.28
N LYS A 70 -0.03 -8.79 -12.94
CA LYS A 70 0.20 -10.11 -12.32
C LYS A 70 1.60 -10.67 -12.53
N ASP A 71 2.38 -10.06 -13.39
CA ASP A 71 3.74 -10.47 -13.77
C ASP A 71 4.83 -9.88 -12.87
N ILE A 72 4.47 -9.52 -11.64
CA ILE A 72 5.41 -8.99 -10.64
C ILE A 72 5.83 -10.10 -9.66
N SER A 73 7.06 -10.04 -9.19
CA SER A 73 7.63 -10.96 -8.19
C SER A 73 7.85 -10.29 -6.83
N GLU A 74 7.75 -8.96 -6.78
CA GLU A 74 8.07 -8.21 -5.58
C GLU A 74 7.20 -6.96 -5.45
N ILE A 75 6.76 -6.67 -4.22
CA ILE A 75 6.14 -5.40 -3.84
C ILE A 75 7.06 -4.71 -2.85
N ILE A 76 7.46 -3.48 -3.17
CA ILE A 76 8.30 -2.66 -2.31
C ILE A 76 7.46 -1.52 -1.72
N PHE A 77 7.44 -1.44 -0.39
CA PHE A 77 6.89 -0.33 0.38
C PHE A 77 8.05 0.53 0.86
N PHE A 78 8.01 1.81 0.59
CA PHE A 78 9.05 2.73 1.00
C PHE A 78 8.46 3.99 1.63
N GLY A 79 8.87 4.29 2.87
CA GLY A 79 8.48 5.51 3.58
C GLY A 79 6.97 5.68 3.80
N HIS A 80 6.21 4.57 3.88
CA HIS A 80 4.78 4.59 4.10
C HIS A 80 4.44 4.24 5.54
N SER A 81 3.51 4.98 6.15
CA SER A 81 3.10 4.77 7.55
C SER A 81 2.31 3.48 7.78
N LEU A 82 1.84 2.81 6.71
CA LEU A 82 0.98 1.61 6.75
C LEU A 82 -0.28 1.80 7.62
N SER A 83 -0.80 3.04 7.66
CA SER A 83 -1.97 3.39 8.47
C SER A 83 -3.25 2.78 7.93
N ASP A 84 -4.25 2.64 8.79
CA ASP A 84 -5.59 2.16 8.43
C ASP A 84 -6.27 3.00 7.34
N ALA A 85 -5.88 4.26 7.20
CA ALA A 85 -6.44 5.16 6.19
C ALA A 85 -6.20 4.72 4.73
N ASP A 86 -5.27 3.79 4.49
CA ASP A 86 -4.95 3.25 3.17
C ASP A 86 -5.18 1.74 3.07
N PHE A 87 -5.77 1.13 4.11
CA PHE A 87 -5.93 -0.32 4.18
C PHE A 87 -6.68 -0.91 2.99
N SER A 88 -7.76 -0.29 2.54
CA SER A 88 -8.56 -0.78 1.40
C SER A 88 -7.73 -0.88 0.11
N TYR A 89 -6.75 0.00 -0.09
CA TYR A 89 -5.83 -0.07 -1.22
C TYR A 89 -4.87 -1.24 -1.08
N PHE A 90 -4.31 -1.46 0.11
CA PHE A 90 -3.43 -2.61 0.36
C PHE A 90 -4.17 -3.92 0.19
N GLN A 91 -5.38 -4.02 0.76
CA GLN A 91 -6.24 -5.17 0.58
C GLN A 91 -6.49 -5.47 -0.90
N SER A 92 -6.89 -4.46 -1.69
CA SER A 92 -7.14 -4.62 -3.11
C SER A 92 -5.91 -5.11 -3.89
N ILE A 93 -4.72 -4.62 -3.55
CA ILE A 93 -3.46 -5.07 -4.15
C ILE A 93 -3.17 -6.53 -3.78
N PHE A 94 -3.31 -6.87 -2.50
CA PHE A 94 -3.01 -8.21 -1.98
C PHE A 94 -3.97 -9.26 -2.52
N ASP A 95 -5.27 -8.92 -2.63
CA ASP A 95 -6.28 -9.80 -3.23
C ASP A 95 -6.04 -10.00 -4.73
N TYR A 96 -5.79 -8.91 -5.47
CA TYR A 96 -5.52 -8.99 -6.90
C TYR A 96 -4.32 -9.88 -7.22
N LEU A 97 -3.28 -9.79 -6.40
CA LEU A 97 -2.03 -10.51 -6.58
C LEU A 97 -2.05 -11.90 -5.93
N ASP A 98 -3.07 -12.22 -5.15
CA ASP A 98 -3.16 -13.45 -4.33
C ASP A 98 -1.86 -13.70 -3.55
N ILE A 99 -1.46 -12.75 -2.70
CA ILE A 99 -0.20 -12.83 -1.97
C ILE A 99 -0.08 -14.08 -1.08
N TYR A 100 -1.19 -14.75 -0.79
CA TYR A 100 -1.16 -16.01 -0.05
C TYR A 100 -0.61 -17.15 -0.89
N SER A 101 -1.01 -17.26 -2.16
CA SER A 101 -0.67 -18.40 -3.04
C SER A 101 0.45 -18.09 -4.02
N ALA A 102 0.60 -16.83 -4.45
CA ALA A 102 1.63 -16.41 -5.39
C ALA A 102 3.01 -16.31 -4.73
N GLU A 103 4.07 -16.53 -5.51
CA GLU A 103 5.47 -16.39 -5.08
C GLU A 103 5.93 -14.92 -5.11
N ILE A 104 5.16 -14.04 -4.42
CA ILE A 104 5.45 -12.60 -4.38
C ILE A 104 6.09 -12.26 -3.04
N SER A 105 7.20 -11.52 -3.09
CA SER A 105 7.90 -11.00 -1.91
C SER A 105 7.40 -9.61 -1.53
N LEU A 106 7.24 -9.35 -0.24
CA LEU A 106 6.87 -8.06 0.34
C LEU A 106 8.07 -7.47 1.07
N LYS A 107 8.58 -6.33 0.62
CA LYS A 107 9.71 -5.64 1.23
C LYS A 107 9.28 -4.27 1.74
N PHE A 108 9.47 -4.04 3.02
CA PHE A 108 9.14 -2.80 3.71
C PHE A 108 10.44 -2.08 4.09
N TYR A 109 10.72 -0.96 3.41
CA TYR A 109 11.90 -0.15 3.68
C TYR A 109 11.54 1.05 4.55
N TYR A 110 12.32 1.28 5.59
CA TYR A 110 12.22 2.47 6.44
C TYR A 110 13.55 3.23 6.51
N VAL A 111 13.47 4.48 6.93
CA VAL A 111 14.63 5.35 7.18
C VAL A 111 14.66 5.69 8.66
N ASN A 112 15.85 5.66 9.26
CA ASN A 112 16.03 6.04 10.66
C ASN A 112 16.02 7.58 10.82
N TYR A 113 14.84 8.13 11.02
CA TYR A 113 14.63 9.59 11.18
C TYR A 113 14.66 10.08 12.64
N LYS A 114 14.67 9.17 13.61
CA LYS A 114 14.65 9.48 15.05
C LYS A 114 16.04 9.39 15.73
N ASN A 115 17.10 9.07 14.99
CA ASN A 115 18.41 8.70 15.53
C ASN A 115 18.37 7.56 16.58
N ASP A 116 17.31 6.74 16.54
CA ASP A 116 17.12 5.55 17.35
C ASP A 116 16.64 4.41 16.43
N ALA A 117 17.61 3.71 15.84
CA ALA A 117 17.36 2.66 14.85
C ALA A 117 16.52 1.51 15.42
N GLU A 118 16.73 1.15 16.69
CA GLU A 118 15.99 0.06 17.32
C GLU A 118 14.52 0.41 17.52
N LEU A 119 14.24 1.63 17.98
CA LEU A 119 12.86 2.12 18.14
C LEU A 119 12.13 2.18 16.81
N VAL A 120 12.75 2.78 15.77
CA VAL A 120 12.13 2.90 14.43
C VAL A 120 11.88 1.51 13.85
N ARG A 121 12.85 0.62 13.91
CA ARG A 121 12.68 -0.77 13.45
C ARG A 121 11.54 -1.49 14.16
N ARG A 122 11.40 -1.29 15.47
CA ARG A 122 10.31 -1.88 16.25
C ARG A 122 8.94 -1.32 15.85
N GLU A 123 8.83 -0.01 15.62
CA GLU A 123 7.60 0.64 15.17
C GLU A 123 7.19 0.12 13.79
N GLU A 124 8.13 0.07 12.84
CA GLU A 124 7.87 -0.44 11.49
C GLU A 124 7.49 -1.92 11.49
N THR A 125 8.18 -2.74 12.25
CA THR A 125 7.83 -4.17 12.38
C THR A 125 6.43 -4.37 12.95
N LYS A 126 6.00 -3.53 13.90
CA LYS A 126 4.63 -3.55 14.42
C LYS A 126 3.61 -3.14 13.36
N ALA A 127 3.89 -2.10 12.59
CA ALA A 127 3.00 -1.62 11.53
C ALA A 127 2.81 -2.68 10.44
N VAL A 128 3.91 -3.28 9.97
CA VAL A 128 3.89 -4.38 9.00
C VAL A 128 3.11 -5.58 9.54
N ARG A 129 3.38 -6.00 10.78
CA ARG A 129 2.63 -7.09 11.42
C ARG A 129 1.13 -6.79 11.48
N SER A 130 0.76 -5.57 11.88
CA SER A 130 -0.63 -5.14 11.98
C SER A 130 -1.33 -5.18 10.62
N LEU A 131 -0.68 -4.66 9.57
CA LEU A 131 -1.20 -4.69 8.20
C LEU A 131 -1.50 -6.12 7.73
N ILE A 132 -0.54 -7.03 7.88
CA ILE A 132 -0.70 -8.42 7.42
C ILE A 132 -1.75 -9.18 8.23
N LEU A 133 -1.83 -8.97 9.54
CA LEU A 133 -2.86 -9.59 10.37
C LEU A 133 -4.26 -9.07 10.01
N LYS A 134 -4.42 -7.75 9.84
CA LYS A 134 -5.67 -7.13 9.41
C LYS A 134 -6.10 -7.67 8.04
N TYR A 135 -5.16 -7.81 7.11
CA TYR A 135 -5.45 -8.45 5.83
C TYR A 135 -5.90 -9.90 6.01
N GLY A 136 -5.23 -10.66 6.87
CA GLY A 136 -5.64 -12.03 7.20
C GLY A 136 -7.07 -12.13 7.75
N GLU A 137 -7.48 -11.16 8.58
CA GLU A 137 -8.84 -11.07 9.12
C GLU A 137 -9.89 -10.80 8.03
N SER A 138 -9.51 -10.10 6.96
CA SER A 138 -10.40 -9.79 5.83
C SER A 138 -10.55 -10.93 4.81
N MET A 139 -9.72 -11.98 4.91
CA MET A 139 -9.79 -13.11 3.98
C MET A 139 -11.02 -13.99 4.23
N ASP A 140 -11.72 -14.41 3.17
CA ASP A 140 -12.85 -15.36 3.26
C ASP A 140 -12.45 -16.67 3.93
N ASN A 141 -11.27 -17.17 3.60
CA ASN A 141 -10.73 -18.37 4.25
C ASN A 141 -9.99 -18.03 5.54
N GLN A 142 -10.71 -18.02 6.64
CA GLN A 142 -10.20 -17.67 7.97
C GLN A 142 -9.02 -18.55 8.43
N LYS A 143 -8.90 -19.79 7.96
CA LYS A 143 -7.74 -20.66 8.27
C LYS A 143 -6.49 -20.14 7.58
N LYS A 144 -6.61 -19.74 6.30
CA LYS A 144 -5.53 -19.11 5.56
C LYS A 144 -5.16 -17.75 6.18
N GLY A 145 -6.16 -16.93 6.48
CA GLY A 145 -5.95 -15.62 7.08
C GLY A 145 -5.18 -15.66 8.40
N LYS A 146 -5.52 -16.58 9.30
CA LYS A 146 -4.77 -16.76 10.56
C LYS A 146 -3.32 -17.17 10.37
N ASN A 147 -2.97 -17.80 9.27
CA ASN A 147 -1.64 -18.34 9.01
C ASN A 147 -0.79 -17.46 8.08
N ILE A 148 -1.37 -16.45 7.43
CA ILE A 148 -0.69 -15.72 6.36
C ILE A 148 0.65 -15.13 6.79
N LEU A 149 0.71 -14.47 7.95
CA LEU A 149 1.96 -13.89 8.44
C LEU A 149 3.05 -14.95 8.62
N HIS A 150 2.73 -16.07 9.29
CA HIS A 150 3.68 -17.15 9.51
C HIS A 150 4.10 -17.82 8.21
N LYS A 151 3.17 -18.00 7.27
CA LYS A 151 3.47 -18.50 5.94
C LYS A 151 4.48 -17.62 5.22
N LEU A 152 4.23 -16.31 5.14
CA LEU A 152 5.14 -15.37 4.50
C LEU A 152 6.53 -15.34 5.15
N LEU A 153 6.60 -15.47 6.48
CA LEU A 153 7.86 -15.55 7.20
C LEU A 153 8.63 -16.85 6.93
N LEU A 154 7.95 -18.00 6.94
CA LEU A 154 8.58 -19.31 6.67
C LEU A 154 9.05 -19.45 5.22
N GLU A 155 8.37 -18.79 4.29
CA GLU A 155 8.73 -18.75 2.88
C GLU A 155 9.71 -17.62 2.54
N GLU A 156 10.20 -16.88 3.55
CA GLU A 156 11.10 -15.72 3.40
C GLU A 156 10.58 -14.65 2.43
N ARG A 157 9.25 -14.54 2.31
CA ARG A 157 8.58 -13.61 1.41
C ARG A 157 8.18 -12.28 2.04
N ILE A 158 8.53 -12.03 3.31
CA ILE A 158 8.29 -10.75 3.97
C ILE A 158 9.54 -10.29 4.70
N SER A 159 9.91 -9.03 4.53
CA SER A 159 11.06 -8.44 5.21
C SER A 159 10.86 -6.96 5.54
N VAL A 160 11.46 -6.53 6.66
CA VAL A 160 11.52 -5.12 7.10
C VAL A 160 12.99 -4.71 7.11
N LEU A 161 13.34 -3.74 6.29
CA LEU A 161 14.70 -3.38 5.92
C LEU A 161 14.97 -1.90 6.17
N GLU A 162 16.13 -1.60 6.77
CA GLU A 162 16.64 -0.23 6.87
C GLU A 162 17.36 0.15 5.57
N LYS A 163 17.15 1.43 5.14
CA LYS A 163 17.81 1.99 3.96
C LYS A 163 18.91 2.97 4.38
#